data_3219fab5600a15869cacb45881ae48c0
#
_entry.id   3219fab5600a15869cacb45881ae48c0
#
_cell.length_a   1.000
_cell.length_b   1.000
_cell.length_c   1.000
_cell.angle_alpha   90.00
_cell.angle_beta   90.00
_cell.angle_gamma   90.00
#
_symmetry.space_group_name_H-M   'P 1'
#
loop_
_entity.id
_entity.type
_entity.pdbx_description
1 polymer ?
#
loop_
_entity_poly.entity_id
_entity_poly.type
_entity_poly.pdbx_seq_one_letter_code
_entity_poly.pdbx_strand_id
1 'polypeptide(L)'
;MFSLPQQALDIKSDVADFFNKQILPNNHLWHEQSQQGQAIPAIENTIRTKAKALGLWNMALPQLTDSEPGLRLSNLEFTGVAEVLGRLGWASRVFNCHAPDVPNMELLQLFGSDSQKSRWLEPLLDAQFGS
;
A
#
# COMPACT_ATOMS: atom_id res chain seq x y z
N MET A 1 -26.23 3.28 13.95
CA MET A 1 -25.55 2.91 12.68
C MET A 1 -24.15 3.44 12.70
N PHE A 2 -23.21 2.59 12.39
CA PHE A 2 -21.80 2.99 12.32
C PHE A 2 -21.52 3.79 11.02
N SER A 3 -20.87 4.94 11.12
CA SER A 3 -20.46 5.74 9.98
C SER A 3 -18.96 6.09 10.09
N LEU A 4 -18.26 6.05 8.95
CA LEU A 4 -16.86 6.46 8.87
C LEU A 4 -16.76 8.01 8.92
N PRO A 5 -15.68 8.55 9.51
CA PRO A 5 -15.38 9.98 9.41
C PRO A 5 -15.28 10.43 7.94
N GLN A 6 -15.59 11.70 7.69
CA GLN A 6 -15.55 12.25 6.32
C GLN A 6 -14.18 12.08 5.65
N GLN A 7 -13.10 12.29 6.39
CA GLN A 7 -11.74 12.08 5.89
C GLN A 7 -11.52 10.63 5.41
N ALA A 8 -12.02 9.64 6.15
CA ALA A 8 -11.90 8.25 5.77
C ALA A 8 -12.70 7.94 4.49
N LEU A 9 -13.88 8.54 4.32
CA LEU A 9 -14.68 8.43 3.11
C LEU A 9 -13.99 9.08 1.91
N ASP A 10 -13.36 10.22 2.09
CA ASP A 10 -12.62 10.92 1.05
C ASP A 10 -11.41 10.10 0.57
N ILE A 11 -10.65 9.52 1.50
CA ILE A 11 -9.52 8.63 1.17
C ILE A 11 -10.00 7.38 0.45
N LYS A 12 -11.08 6.75 0.92
CA LYS A 12 -11.70 5.61 0.24
C LYS A 12 -12.09 5.97 -1.20
N SER A 13 -12.68 7.13 -1.41
CA SER A 13 -13.06 7.63 -2.73
C SER A 13 -11.83 7.84 -3.62
N ASP A 14 -10.77 8.44 -3.12
CA ASP A 14 -9.52 8.65 -3.85
C ASP A 14 -8.87 7.33 -4.26
N VAL A 15 -8.85 6.35 -3.36
CA VAL A 15 -8.33 5.01 -3.65
C VAL A 15 -9.20 4.29 -4.68
N ALA A 16 -10.52 4.39 -4.57
CA ALA A 16 -11.45 3.80 -5.54
C ALA A 16 -11.28 4.42 -6.94
N ASP A 17 -11.12 5.72 -7.03
CA ASP A 17 -10.86 6.42 -8.30
C ASP A 17 -9.53 5.95 -8.91
N PHE A 18 -8.49 5.88 -8.11
CA PHE A 18 -7.18 5.38 -8.55
C PHE A 18 -7.27 3.93 -9.02
N PHE A 19 -7.95 3.08 -8.26
CA PHE A 19 -8.18 1.69 -8.62
C PHE A 19 -8.88 1.56 -9.97
N ASN A 20 -9.97 2.29 -10.17
CA ASN A 20 -10.75 2.22 -11.39
C ASN A 20 -10.02 2.80 -12.62
N LYS A 21 -9.16 3.79 -12.43
CA LYS A 21 -8.45 4.47 -13.53
C LYS A 21 -7.09 3.82 -13.85
N GLN A 22 -6.39 3.30 -12.87
CA GLN A 22 -5.01 2.83 -13.03
C GLN A 22 -4.85 1.32 -12.88
N ILE A 23 -5.56 0.69 -11.94
CA ILE A 23 -5.37 -0.72 -11.61
C ILE A 23 -6.27 -1.61 -12.48
N LEU A 24 -7.55 -1.40 -12.42
CA LEU A 24 -8.52 -2.26 -13.12
C LEU A 24 -8.28 -2.34 -14.64
N PRO A 25 -8.04 -1.22 -15.37
CA PRO A 25 -7.78 -1.28 -16.80
C PRO A 25 -6.48 -2.02 -17.17
N ASN A 26 -5.53 -2.12 -16.25
CA ASN A 26 -4.23 -2.76 -16.45
C ASN A 26 -4.16 -4.20 -15.93
N ASN A 27 -5.26 -4.76 -15.45
CA ASN A 27 -5.27 -6.11 -14.88
C ASN A 27 -4.83 -7.17 -15.89
N HIS A 28 -5.27 -7.07 -17.15
CA HIS A 28 -4.87 -7.98 -18.21
C HIS A 28 -3.36 -7.92 -18.49
N LEU A 29 -2.82 -6.72 -18.62
CA LEU A 29 -1.38 -6.51 -18.83
C LEU A 29 -0.56 -7.03 -17.66
N TRP A 30 -1.04 -6.83 -16.42
CA TRP A 30 -0.39 -7.36 -15.23
C TRP A 30 -0.27 -8.90 -15.29
N HIS A 31 -1.35 -9.58 -15.67
CA HIS A 31 -1.36 -11.04 -15.80
C HIS A 31 -0.44 -11.52 -16.93
N GLU A 32 -0.41 -10.85 -18.08
CA GLU A 32 0.51 -11.18 -19.17
C GLU A 32 1.97 -11.10 -18.73
N GLN A 33 2.35 -9.99 -18.10
CA GLN A 33 3.72 -9.80 -17.61
C GLN A 33 4.10 -10.79 -16.52
N SER A 34 3.17 -11.13 -15.63
CA SER A 34 3.36 -12.15 -14.60
C SER A 34 3.59 -13.53 -15.22
N GLN A 35 2.84 -13.90 -16.24
CA GLN A 35 3.01 -15.16 -16.97
C GLN A 35 4.33 -15.23 -17.73
N GLN A 36 4.91 -14.10 -18.10
CA GLN A 36 6.24 -14.00 -18.69
C GLN A 36 7.37 -14.18 -17.68
N GLY A 37 7.05 -14.46 -16.42
CA GLY A 37 8.02 -14.74 -15.37
C GLY A 37 8.57 -13.49 -14.64
N GLN A 38 7.94 -12.34 -14.81
CA GLN A 38 8.31 -11.15 -14.04
C GLN A 38 7.85 -11.32 -12.59
N ALA A 39 8.78 -11.33 -11.65
CA ALA A 39 8.46 -11.44 -10.22
C ALA A 39 7.59 -10.27 -9.74
N ILE A 40 7.88 -9.07 -10.21
CA ILE A 40 7.02 -7.89 -10.10
C ILE A 40 6.78 -7.40 -11.52
N PRO A 41 5.55 -7.50 -12.04
CA PRO A 41 5.23 -6.98 -13.36
C PRO A 41 5.58 -5.50 -13.53
N ALA A 42 6.15 -5.14 -14.68
CA ALA A 42 6.59 -3.77 -14.94
C ALA A 42 5.45 -2.76 -14.79
N ILE A 43 4.23 -3.12 -15.19
CA ILE A 43 3.06 -2.26 -15.04
C ILE A 43 2.75 -1.99 -13.57
N GLU A 44 2.95 -2.97 -12.68
CA GLU A 44 2.75 -2.77 -11.24
C GLU A 44 3.70 -1.70 -10.70
N ASN A 45 4.98 -1.73 -11.06
CA ASN A 45 5.94 -0.72 -10.64
C ASN A 45 5.58 0.68 -11.14
N THR A 46 5.10 0.78 -12.37
CA THR A 46 4.64 2.05 -12.94
C THR A 46 3.47 2.64 -12.15
N ILE A 47 2.48 1.81 -11.84
CA ILE A 47 1.29 2.23 -11.10
C ILE A 47 1.65 2.55 -9.64
N ARG A 48 2.52 1.75 -9.03
CA ARG A 48 3.03 1.98 -7.66
C ARG A 48 3.70 3.35 -7.54
N THR A 49 4.53 3.73 -8.50
CA THR A 49 5.16 5.05 -8.53
C THR A 49 4.13 6.18 -8.55
N LYS A 50 3.05 6.02 -9.32
CA LYS A 50 1.95 6.99 -9.37
C LYS A 50 1.21 7.08 -8.02
N ALA A 51 0.90 5.95 -7.40
CA ALA A 51 0.23 5.91 -6.10
C ALA A 51 1.05 6.61 -5.03
N LYS A 52 2.35 6.33 -4.97
CA LYS A 52 3.29 6.95 -4.05
C LYS A 52 3.36 8.47 -4.24
N ALA A 53 3.42 8.92 -5.49
CA ALA A 53 3.46 10.35 -5.81
C ALA A 53 2.20 11.10 -5.36
N LEU A 54 1.05 10.42 -5.32
CA LEU A 54 -0.22 10.98 -4.82
C LEU A 54 -0.37 10.89 -3.31
N GLY A 55 0.61 10.32 -2.61
CA GLY A 55 0.53 10.08 -1.16
C GLY A 55 -0.37 8.92 -0.76
N LEU A 56 -0.90 8.14 -1.69
CA LEU A 56 -1.66 6.91 -1.43
C LEU A 56 -0.70 5.77 -1.17
N TRP A 57 -0.12 5.76 0.03
CA TRP A 57 1.03 4.92 0.34
C TRP A 57 1.06 4.54 1.81
N ASN A 58 1.46 3.31 2.13
CA ASN A 58 1.60 2.80 3.51
C ASN A 58 0.36 3.05 4.39
N MET A 59 -0.82 2.96 3.81
CA MET A 59 -2.08 3.31 4.48
C MET A 59 -2.50 2.33 5.58
N ALA A 60 -1.88 1.15 5.63
CA ALA A 60 -2.19 0.12 6.62
C ALA A 60 -1.34 0.21 7.90
N LEU A 61 -0.55 1.27 8.07
CA LEU A 61 0.40 1.41 9.18
C LEU A 61 -0.01 2.58 10.10
N PRO A 62 -0.80 2.33 11.16
CA PRO A 62 -1.25 3.39 12.06
C PRO A 62 -0.13 3.99 12.90
N GLN A 63 1.03 3.32 12.98
CA GLN A 63 2.20 3.77 13.77
C GLN A 63 3.19 4.62 12.96
N LEU A 64 2.89 4.96 11.70
CA LEU A 64 3.75 5.85 10.92
C LEU A 64 4.03 7.16 11.66
N THR A 65 5.29 7.58 11.62
CA THR A 65 5.70 8.90 12.09
C THR A 65 5.56 9.94 10.99
N ASP A 66 5.60 11.23 11.33
CA ASP A 66 5.47 12.32 10.35
C ASP A 66 6.64 12.36 9.35
N SER A 67 7.80 11.79 9.71
CA SER A 67 8.98 11.69 8.83
C SER A 67 8.96 10.48 7.90
N GLU A 68 8.10 9.51 8.15
CA GLU A 68 7.99 8.30 7.34
C GLU A 68 7.00 8.48 6.19
N PRO A 69 7.24 7.85 5.00
CA PRO A 69 6.37 8.06 3.84
C PRO A 69 5.02 7.37 4.01
N GLY A 70 3.95 8.07 3.71
CA GLY A 70 2.61 7.50 3.62
C GLY A 70 1.53 8.27 4.36
N LEU A 71 0.31 7.75 4.25
CA LEU A 71 -0.86 8.24 4.96
C LEU A 71 -1.05 7.41 6.23
N ARG A 72 -0.93 8.04 7.39
CA ARG A 72 -1.18 7.39 8.67
C ARG A 72 -2.68 7.30 8.93
N LEU A 73 -3.28 6.16 8.57
CA LEU A 73 -4.67 5.86 8.86
C LEU A 73 -4.79 4.99 10.10
N SER A 74 -5.83 5.22 10.89
CA SER A 74 -6.22 4.23 11.90
C SER A 74 -6.71 2.95 11.23
N ASN A 75 -6.75 1.83 11.98
CA ASN A 75 -7.30 0.59 11.46
C ASN A 75 -8.75 0.75 10.99
N LEU A 76 -9.51 1.58 11.68
CA LEU A 76 -10.89 1.88 11.32
C LEU A 76 -11.00 2.64 10.00
N GLU A 77 -10.18 3.66 9.82
CA GLU A 77 -10.13 4.43 8.56
C GLU A 77 -9.68 3.57 7.39
N PHE A 78 -8.77 2.62 7.63
CA PHE A 78 -8.28 1.71 6.59
C PHE A 78 -9.33 0.68 6.13
N THR A 79 -10.36 0.39 6.91
CA THR A 79 -11.39 -0.60 6.53
C THR A 79 -12.05 -0.30 5.18
N GLY A 80 -12.34 0.97 4.91
CA GLY A 80 -12.90 1.38 3.62
C GLY A 80 -11.93 1.19 2.46
N VAL A 81 -10.65 1.46 2.69
CA VAL A 81 -9.58 1.22 1.71
C VAL A 81 -9.42 -0.28 1.44
N ALA A 82 -9.38 -1.09 2.49
CA ALA A 82 -9.25 -2.55 2.37
C ALA A 82 -10.38 -3.16 1.52
N GLU A 83 -11.58 -2.64 1.63
CA GLU A 83 -12.72 -3.08 0.82
C GLU A 83 -12.46 -2.87 -0.68
N VAL A 84 -11.89 -1.74 -1.07
CA VAL A 84 -11.51 -1.47 -2.46
C VAL A 84 -10.36 -2.39 -2.91
N LEU A 85 -9.32 -2.51 -2.09
CA LEU A 85 -8.11 -3.30 -2.42
C LEU A 85 -8.41 -4.80 -2.55
N GLY A 86 -9.42 -5.30 -1.86
CA GLY A 86 -9.83 -6.70 -1.92
C GLY A 86 -10.42 -7.15 -3.26
N ARG A 87 -10.69 -6.21 -4.17
CA ARG A 87 -11.28 -6.52 -5.49
C ARG A 87 -10.31 -7.21 -6.46
N LEU A 88 -9.01 -6.97 -6.34
CA LEU A 88 -7.96 -7.63 -7.13
C LEU A 88 -6.79 -8.04 -6.24
N GLY A 89 -6.25 -9.24 -6.45
CA GLY A 89 -5.21 -9.81 -5.59
C GLY A 89 -3.89 -9.03 -5.53
N TRP A 90 -3.56 -8.26 -6.57
CA TRP A 90 -2.33 -7.48 -6.59
C TRP A 90 -2.51 -6.00 -6.22
N ALA A 91 -3.76 -5.56 -6.00
CA ALA A 91 -4.06 -4.15 -5.76
C ALA A 91 -3.38 -3.61 -4.49
N SER A 92 -3.37 -4.38 -3.41
CA SER A 92 -2.74 -3.96 -2.14
C SER A 92 -1.24 -3.72 -2.27
N ARG A 93 -0.57 -4.41 -3.16
CA ARG A 93 0.87 -4.24 -3.41
C ARG A 93 1.19 -2.89 -4.03
N VAL A 94 0.29 -2.34 -4.83
CA VAL A 94 0.45 -1.01 -5.45
C VAL A 94 0.62 0.09 -4.40
N PHE A 95 -0.04 -0.05 -3.26
CA PHE A 95 -0.06 0.94 -2.18
C PHE A 95 0.87 0.57 -1.01
N ASN A 96 1.70 -0.47 -1.18
CA ASN A 96 2.55 -1.04 -0.12
C ASN A 96 1.75 -1.45 1.13
N CYS A 97 0.58 -2.07 0.92
CA CYS A 97 -0.38 -2.44 1.97
C CYS A 97 -0.65 -3.96 2.00
N HIS A 98 0.33 -4.79 1.68
CA HIS A 98 0.15 -6.24 1.56
C HIS A 98 0.95 -7.03 2.58
N ALA A 99 0.51 -8.24 2.83
CA ALA A 99 1.28 -9.22 3.60
C ALA A 99 2.34 -9.88 2.70
N PRO A 100 3.51 -10.23 3.21
CA PRO A 100 3.93 -10.17 4.62
C PRO A 100 4.56 -8.83 5.03
N ASP A 101 4.67 -7.85 4.15
CA ASP A 101 5.41 -6.62 4.41
C ASP A 101 4.78 -5.79 5.54
N VAL A 102 3.46 -5.62 5.56
CA VAL A 102 2.77 -4.82 6.59
C VAL A 102 3.05 -5.34 8.00
N PRO A 103 2.81 -6.61 8.35
CA PRO A 103 3.12 -7.09 9.69
C PRO A 103 4.60 -7.02 10.04
N ASN A 104 5.50 -7.19 9.08
CA ASN A 104 6.94 -7.05 9.32
C ASN A 104 7.33 -5.59 9.58
N MET A 105 6.75 -4.64 8.86
CA MET A 105 6.96 -3.22 9.13
C MET A 105 6.42 -2.81 10.50
N GLU A 106 5.24 -3.28 10.88
CA GLU A 106 4.67 -3.02 12.22
C GLU A 106 5.57 -3.59 13.33
N LEU A 107 6.06 -4.81 13.16
CA LEU A 107 6.97 -5.43 14.12
C LEU A 107 8.23 -4.59 14.31
N LEU A 108 8.83 -4.14 13.22
CA LEU A 108 10.03 -3.30 13.26
C LEU A 108 9.76 -1.93 13.89
N GLN A 109 8.61 -1.31 13.60
CA GLN A 109 8.22 -0.04 14.20
C GLN A 109 8.08 -0.13 15.72
N LEU A 110 7.45 -1.20 16.20
CA LEU A 110 7.15 -1.38 17.62
C LEU A 110 8.35 -1.87 18.43
N PHE A 111 9.18 -2.74 17.86
CA PHE A 111 10.19 -3.50 18.61
C PHE A 111 11.60 -3.42 18.03
N GLY A 112 11.79 -2.85 16.84
CA GLY A 112 13.10 -2.77 16.23
C GLY A 112 14.02 -1.77 16.93
N SER A 113 15.33 -2.09 16.97
CA SER A 113 16.37 -1.12 17.34
C SER A 113 16.54 -0.08 16.24
N ASP A 114 17.20 1.04 16.52
CA ASP A 114 17.47 2.06 15.50
C ASP A 114 18.24 1.49 14.30
N SER A 115 19.21 0.63 14.57
CA SER A 115 19.98 -0.07 13.53
C SER A 115 19.10 -0.98 12.68
N GLN A 116 18.18 -1.73 13.29
CA GLN A 116 17.25 -2.60 12.58
C GLN A 116 16.25 -1.79 11.74
N LYS A 117 15.76 -0.68 12.28
CA LYS A 117 14.85 0.22 11.56
C LYS A 117 15.52 0.82 10.34
N SER A 118 16.74 1.35 10.47
CA SER A 118 17.47 1.90 9.32
C SER A 118 17.78 0.85 8.27
N ARG A 119 18.12 -0.35 8.68
CA ARG A 119 18.53 -1.43 7.78
C ARG A 119 17.35 -2.09 7.06
N TRP A 120 16.23 -2.26 7.76
CA TRP A 120 15.11 -3.08 7.29
C TRP A 120 13.80 -2.31 7.11
N LEU A 121 13.43 -1.47 8.09
CA LEU A 121 12.14 -0.76 8.07
C LEU A 121 12.11 0.32 6.99
N GLU A 122 13.10 1.18 6.95
CA GLU A 122 13.14 2.29 5.98
C GLU A 122 13.05 1.80 4.53
N PRO A 123 13.84 0.78 4.11
CA PRO A 123 13.70 0.24 2.76
C PRO A 123 12.36 -0.43 2.47
N LEU A 124 11.73 -1.07 3.48
CA LEU A 124 10.39 -1.66 3.34
C LEU A 124 9.32 -0.58 3.19
N LEU A 125 9.39 0.50 4.00
CA LEU A 125 8.47 1.64 3.88
C LEU A 125 8.55 2.30 2.51
N ASP A 126 9.71 2.25 1.88
CA ASP A 126 9.97 2.82 0.56
C ASP A 126 9.74 1.81 -0.58
N ALA A 127 9.41 0.57 -0.23
CA ALA A 127 9.25 -0.55 -1.15
C ALA A 127 10.48 -0.81 -2.04
N GLN A 128 11.67 -0.63 -1.49
CA GLN A 128 12.93 -0.94 -2.20
C GLN A 128 13.11 -2.45 -2.35
N PHE A 129 12.55 -3.23 -1.43
CA PHE A 129 12.44 -4.69 -1.50
C PHE A 129 11.19 -5.16 -0.73
N GLY A 130 10.82 -6.42 -0.91
CA GLY A 130 9.78 -7.09 -0.13
C GLY A 130 10.38 -8.07 0.89
N SER A 131 9.65 -8.33 1.91
CA SER A 131 10.07 -9.31 2.94
C SER A 131 9.58 -10.72 2.66
#